data_911aa33286c3e2a85ce51d5303fc352e
#
_entry.id   911aa33286c3e2a85ce51d5303fc352e
#
_cell.length_a   1.000
_cell.length_b   1.000
_cell.length_c   1.000
_cell.angle_alpha   90.00
_cell.angle_beta   90.00
_cell.angle_gamma   90.00
#
_symmetry.space_group_name_H-M   'P 1'
#
loop_
_entity.id
_entity.type
_entity.pdbx_description
1 polymer ?
#
loop_
_entity_poly.entity_id
_entity_poly.type
_entity_poly.pdbx_seq_one_letter_code
_entity_poly.pdbx_strand_id
1 'polypeptide(L)'
;GVPALRVLASPVPLSPIVRDVVVDEGDGYVVGRIRVGGHFEEGGHWPKRNPDDELADPAISMAASTPAAVTFLGWARYPTYVVDRRGGNTIVHFVDLRYARSPDDVFGTLAVPVSSSQLALAPQP
;
A
#
# COMPACT_ATOMS: atom_id res chain seq x y z
N GLY A 1 14.60 -13.94 10.60
CA GLY A 1 13.78 -12.95 9.97
C GLY A 1 14.53 -12.04 9.03
N VAL A 2 13.81 -11.32 8.21
CA VAL A 2 14.38 -10.32 7.30
C VAL A 2 14.77 -9.07 8.10
N PRO A 3 15.96 -8.48 7.88
CA PRO A 3 16.30 -7.22 8.54
C PRO A 3 15.33 -6.09 8.14
N ALA A 4 14.93 -5.30 9.10
CA ALA A 4 14.09 -4.13 8.85
C ALA A 4 14.92 -3.02 8.18
N LEU A 5 14.41 -2.45 7.08
CA LEU A 5 15.02 -1.29 6.41
C LEU A 5 14.55 0.03 7.05
N ARG A 6 13.27 0.12 7.36
CA ARG A 6 12.67 1.28 8.01
C ARG A 6 11.59 0.81 8.97
N VAL A 7 11.41 1.55 10.06
CA VAL A 7 10.33 1.30 11.02
C VAL A 7 9.64 2.63 11.32
N LEU A 8 8.31 2.65 11.19
CA LEU A 8 7.47 3.73 11.62
C LEU A 8 6.62 3.27 12.79
N ALA A 9 6.66 4.00 13.89
CA ALA A 9 5.78 3.78 15.04
C ALA A 9 4.93 5.02 15.28
N SER A 10 3.61 4.86 15.24
CA SER A 10 2.66 5.95 15.41
C SER A 10 1.77 5.72 16.63
N PRO A 11 1.41 6.77 17.39
CA PRO A 11 0.47 6.62 18.51
C PRO A 11 -0.90 6.14 18.03
N VAL A 12 -1.48 5.19 18.75
CA VAL A 12 -2.88 4.83 18.58
C VAL A 12 -3.72 5.88 19.31
N PRO A 13 -4.79 6.44 18.69
CA PRO A 13 -5.65 7.40 19.36
C PRO A 13 -6.16 6.88 20.71
N LEU A 14 -6.15 7.74 21.72
CA LEU A 14 -6.63 7.46 23.08
C LEU A 14 -5.84 6.37 23.85
N SER A 15 -4.69 5.91 23.32
CA SER A 15 -3.86 4.94 24.01
C SER A 15 -2.38 5.37 24.06
N PRO A 16 -1.86 5.84 25.19
CA PRO A 16 -0.46 6.24 25.31
C PRO A 16 0.52 5.06 25.35
N ILE A 17 0.04 3.84 25.59
CA ILE A 17 0.88 2.64 25.76
C ILE A 17 0.94 1.74 24.52
N VAL A 18 0.18 2.07 23.46
CA VAL A 18 0.12 1.30 22.23
C VAL A 18 0.59 2.17 21.07
N ARG A 19 1.37 1.58 20.18
CA ARG A 19 1.84 2.23 18.95
C ARG A 19 1.55 1.33 17.76
N ASP A 20 1.02 1.92 16.68
CA ASP A 20 0.99 1.25 15.40
C ASP A 20 2.39 1.27 14.80
N VAL A 21 2.80 0.16 14.19
CA VAL A 21 4.14 -0.02 13.65
C VAL A 21 4.06 -0.50 12.21
N VAL A 22 4.83 0.12 11.33
CA VAL A 22 5.07 -0.34 9.97
C VAL A 22 6.54 -0.67 9.83
N VAL A 23 6.85 -1.88 9.40
CA VAL A 23 8.23 -2.35 9.18
C VAL A 23 8.43 -2.57 7.68
N ASP A 24 9.41 -1.88 7.11
CA ASP A 24 9.82 -2.06 5.71
C ASP A 24 10.85 -3.18 5.66
N GLU A 25 10.49 -4.31 5.03
CA GLU A 25 11.36 -5.48 4.90
C GLU A 25 12.08 -5.54 3.54
N GLY A 26 11.93 -4.50 2.71
CA GLY A 26 12.59 -4.41 1.41
C GLY A 26 11.67 -4.77 0.25
N ASP A 27 11.07 -5.94 0.28
CA ASP A 27 10.12 -6.43 -0.73
C ASP A 27 8.66 -6.22 -0.35
N GLY A 28 8.40 -5.89 0.91
CA GLY A 28 7.07 -5.65 1.44
C GLY A 28 7.09 -4.95 2.78
N TYR A 29 5.89 -4.77 3.32
CA TYR A 29 5.68 -4.17 4.64
C TYR A 29 4.97 -5.13 5.57
N VAL A 30 5.39 -5.12 6.83
CA VAL A 30 4.67 -5.75 7.93
C VAL A 30 4.06 -4.66 8.79
N VAL A 31 2.77 -4.74 9.05
CA VAL A 31 2.07 -3.84 9.96
C VAL A 31 1.70 -4.56 11.24
N GLY A 32 1.67 -3.83 12.34
CA GLY A 32 1.31 -4.41 13.63
C GLY A 32 1.22 -3.35 14.70
N ARG A 33 1.15 -3.81 15.92
CA ARG A 33 1.10 -2.97 17.13
C ARG A 33 2.13 -3.41 18.14
N ILE A 34 2.73 -2.43 18.80
CA ILE A 34 3.62 -2.66 19.93
C ILE A 34 3.05 -1.98 21.17
N ARG A 35 3.04 -2.71 22.28
CA ARG A 35 2.72 -2.16 23.60
C ARG A 35 4.00 -1.75 24.30
N VAL A 36 3.90 -0.73 25.15
CA VAL A 36 4.98 -0.40 26.08
C VAL A 36 5.31 -1.63 26.91
N GLY A 37 6.57 -2.06 26.86
CA GLY A 37 6.99 -3.35 27.43
C GLY A 37 7.49 -4.33 26.37
N GLY A 38 7.33 -4.02 25.07
CA GLY A 38 8.02 -4.69 24.00
C GLY A 38 7.30 -5.85 23.31
N HIS A 39 6.02 -6.06 23.56
CA HIS A 39 5.25 -7.09 22.87
C HIS A 39 4.74 -6.56 21.53
N PHE A 40 5.14 -7.21 20.42
CA PHE A 40 4.70 -6.89 19.07
C PHE A 40 3.63 -7.87 18.61
N GLU A 41 2.49 -7.33 18.17
CA GLU A 41 1.41 -8.10 17.56
C GLU A 41 1.37 -7.79 16.06
N GLU A 42 1.68 -8.78 15.24
CA GLU A 42 1.66 -8.66 13.79
C GLU A 42 0.22 -8.58 13.28
N GLY A 43 -0.08 -7.58 12.44
CA GLY A 43 -1.41 -7.35 11.91
C GLY A 43 -1.57 -7.69 10.44
N GLY A 44 -0.50 -7.83 9.68
CA GLY A 44 -0.57 -8.22 8.28
C GLY A 44 0.66 -7.84 7.47
N HIS A 45 0.70 -8.40 6.25
CA HIS A 45 1.75 -8.16 5.26
C HIS A 45 1.16 -7.44 4.06
N TRP A 46 1.90 -6.48 3.51
CA TRP A 46 1.50 -5.69 2.36
C TRP A 46 2.59 -5.66 1.31
N PRO A 47 2.25 -5.76 0.02
CA PRO A 47 3.26 -5.68 -1.03
C PRO A 47 3.84 -4.28 -1.12
N LYS A 48 5.10 -4.21 -1.50
CA LYS A 48 5.76 -2.98 -1.88
C LYS A 48 5.79 -2.90 -3.41
N ARG A 49 5.49 -1.72 -3.94
CA ARG A 49 5.52 -1.51 -5.39
C ARG A 49 6.94 -1.73 -5.92
N ASN A 50 7.05 -2.52 -6.98
CA ASN A 50 8.31 -2.72 -7.69
C ASN A 50 8.06 -2.84 -9.21
N PRO A 51 9.09 -2.63 -10.04
CA PRO A 51 8.94 -2.71 -11.49
C PRO A 51 8.45 -4.07 -12.01
N ASP A 52 8.81 -5.15 -11.35
CA ASP A 52 8.40 -6.50 -11.79
C ASP A 52 6.90 -6.71 -11.60
N ASP A 53 6.32 -6.17 -10.52
CA ASP A 53 4.86 -6.21 -10.32
C ASP A 53 4.13 -5.41 -11.39
N GLU A 54 4.67 -4.27 -11.80
CA GLU A 54 4.09 -3.44 -12.84
C GLU A 54 4.15 -4.10 -14.22
N LEU A 55 5.21 -4.86 -14.49
CA LEU A 55 5.32 -5.67 -15.70
C LEU A 55 4.34 -6.85 -15.70
N ALA A 56 4.15 -7.47 -14.55
CA ALA A 56 3.24 -8.59 -14.40
C ALA A 56 1.77 -8.15 -14.45
N ASP A 57 1.47 -6.92 -14.03
CA ASP A 57 0.10 -6.40 -14.00
C ASP A 57 0.04 -4.97 -14.57
N PRO A 58 -0.31 -4.82 -15.86
CA PRO A 58 -0.40 -3.52 -16.51
C PRO A 58 -1.36 -2.54 -15.82
N ALA A 59 -2.36 -3.01 -15.09
CA ALA A 59 -3.29 -2.15 -14.37
C ALA A 59 -2.57 -1.30 -13.32
N ILE A 60 -1.57 -1.86 -12.63
CA ILE A 60 -0.79 -1.15 -11.62
C ILE A 60 0.00 -0.01 -12.27
N SER A 61 0.70 -0.32 -13.39
CA SER A 61 1.48 0.67 -14.14
C SER A 61 0.60 1.81 -14.68
N MET A 62 -0.54 1.46 -15.26
CA MET A 62 -1.47 2.44 -15.81
C MET A 62 -2.06 3.35 -14.72
N ALA A 63 -2.46 2.77 -13.59
CA ALA A 63 -2.98 3.52 -12.46
C ALA A 63 -1.90 4.45 -11.86
N ALA A 64 -0.67 3.94 -11.72
CA ALA A 64 0.46 4.70 -11.17
C ALA A 64 0.88 5.89 -12.06
N SER A 65 0.55 5.86 -13.34
CA SER A 65 0.87 6.91 -14.32
C SER A 65 -0.13 8.06 -14.31
N THR A 66 -1.28 7.91 -13.67
CA THR A 66 -2.29 8.99 -13.59
C THR A 66 -1.75 10.17 -12.78
N PRO A 67 -2.16 11.42 -13.09
CA PRO A 67 -1.68 12.59 -12.33
C PRO A 67 -1.97 12.49 -10.83
N ALA A 68 -3.14 11.99 -10.44
CA ALA A 68 -3.48 11.81 -9.03
C ALA A 68 -2.56 10.81 -8.35
N ALA A 69 -2.24 9.67 -9.01
CA ALA A 69 -1.34 8.66 -8.46
C ALA A 69 0.10 9.17 -8.39
N VAL A 70 0.58 9.89 -9.39
CA VAL A 70 1.92 10.51 -9.37
C VAL A 70 2.05 11.43 -8.16
N THR A 71 1.05 12.27 -7.91
CA THR A 71 1.04 13.15 -6.74
C THR A 71 1.00 12.36 -5.44
N PHE A 72 0.11 11.38 -5.34
CA PHE A 72 -0.02 10.54 -4.15
C PHE A 72 1.27 9.78 -3.83
N LEU A 73 1.84 9.10 -4.84
CA LEU A 73 3.06 8.30 -4.67
C LEU A 73 4.29 9.15 -4.38
N GLY A 74 4.34 10.39 -4.87
CA GLY A 74 5.39 11.34 -4.54
C GLY A 74 5.35 11.79 -3.07
N TRP A 75 4.17 11.78 -2.46
CA TRP A 75 3.94 12.15 -1.07
C TRP A 75 4.03 10.96 -0.11
N ALA A 76 3.54 9.79 -0.53
CA ALA A 76 3.46 8.59 0.31
C ALA A 76 4.84 8.08 0.74
N ARG A 77 4.97 7.67 1.99
CA ARG A 77 6.22 7.16 2.57
C ARG A 77 6.24 5.65 2.71
N TYR A 78 5.08 5.03 2.93
CA TYR A 78 4.93 3.57 3.01
C TYR A 78 3.82 3.12 2.06
N PRO A 79 4.00 3.34 0.73
CA PRO A 79 2.96 3.03 -0.24
C PRO A 79 2.85 1.54 -0.49
N THR A 80 1.63 1.05 -0.50
CA THR A 80 1.27 -0.29 -0.98
C THR A 80 0.09 -0.16 -1.95
N TYR A 81 -0.35 -1.27 -2.52
CA TYR A 81 -1.45 -1.28 -3.46
C TYR A 81 -2.31 -2.52 -3.30
N VAL A 82 -3.58 -2.41 -3.70
CA VAL A 82 -4.52 -3.53 -3.83
C VAL A 82 -5.22 -3.38 -5.17
N VAL A 83 -5.27 -4.45 -5.95
CA VAL A 83 -5.98 -4.48 -7.23
C VAL A 83 -7.31 -5.18 -7.04
N ASP A 84 -8.40 -4.45 -7.26
CA ASP A 84 -9.77 -4.97 -7.16
C ASP A 84 -10.33 -5.18 -8.56
N ARG A 85 -10.67 -6.42 -8.89
CA ARG A 85 -11.23 -6.81 -10.18
C ARG A 85 -12.62 -7.41 -9.98
N ARG A 86 -13.61 -6.56 -9.85
CA ARG A 86 -15.01 -6.99 -9.67
C ARG A 86 -15.87 -6.52 -10.82
N GLY A 87 -16.74 -7.40 -11.30
CA GLY A 87 -17.76 -7.04 -12.30
C GLY A 87 -17.20 -6.49 -13.61
N GLY A 88 -16.02 -6.94 -14.04
CA GLY A 88 -15.36 -6.46 -15.26
C GLY A 88 -14.65 -5.11 -15.11
N ASN A 89 -14.72 -4.50 -13.96
CA ASN A 89 -14.01 -3.26 -13.66
C ASN A 89 -12.74 -3.56 -12.86
N THR A 90 -11.70 -2.78 -13.12
CA THR A 90 -10.45 -2.86 -12.36
C THR A 90 -10.21 -1.53 -11.65
N ILE A 91 -10.01 -1.59 -10.35
CA ILE A 91 -9.65 -0.43 -9.54
C ILE A 91 -8.35 -0.74 -8.81
N VAL A 92 -7.36 0.11 -8.98
CA VAL A 92 -6.11 0.01 -8.22
C VAL A 92 -6.19 0.98 -7.04
N HIS A 93 -6.12 0.44 -5.84
CA HIS A 93 -6.09 1.22 -4.61
C HIS A 93 -4.64 1.37 -4.16
N PHE A 94 -4.17 2.60 -4.07
CA PHE A 94 -2.92 2.93 -3.42
C PHE A 94 -3.18 3.31 -1.97
N VAL A 95 -2.35 2.82 -1.07
CA VAL A 95 -2.53 3.00 0.37
C VAL A 95 -1.19 3.43 0.97
N ASP A 96 -1.18 4.51 1.75
CA ASP A 96 -0.02 4.86 2.57
C ASP A 96 -0.23 4.32 3.99
N LEU A 97 0.55 3.32 4.35
CA LEU A 97 0.41 2.60 5.62
C LEU A 97 0.68 3.45 6.87
N ARG A 98 1.18 4.69 6.70
CA ARG A 98 1.27 5.64 7.82
C ARG A 98 -0.12 6.03 8.35
N TYR A 99 -1.12 6.07 7.46
CA TYR A 99 -2.44 6.64 7.75
C TYR A 99 -3.59 5.67 7.54
N ALA A 100 -3.38 4.60 6.80
CA ALA A 100 -4.43 3.66 6.44
C ALA A 100 -3.99 2.21 6.66
N ARG A 101 -4.96 1.35 6.94
CA ARG A 101 -4.77 -0.10 7.08
C ARG A 101 -5.71 -0.87 6.16
N SER A 102 -6.57 -0.16 5.44
CA SER A 102 -7.53 -0.72 4.50
C SER A 102 -7.63 0.19 3.28
N PRO A 103 -7.89 -0.37 2.07
CA PRO A 103 -8.20 0.44 0.89
C PRO A 103 -9.45 1.30 1.05
N ASP A 104 -10.31 0.97 2.01
CA ASP A 104 -11.56 1.68 2.27
C ASP A 104 -11.41 2.84 3.26
N ASP A 105 -10.23 3.02 3.84
CA ASP A 105 -9.98 4.13 4.75
C ASP A 105 -10.06 5.47 4.03
N VAL A 106 -10.57 6.50 4.72
CA VAL A 106 -10.79 7.82 4.13
C VAL A 106 -9.48 8.57 3.86
N PHE A 107 -8.52 8.45 4.78
CA PHE A 107 -7.22 9.11 4.65
C PHE A 107 -6.13 8.11 4.25
N GLY A 108 -5.16 8.62 3.48
CA GLY A 108 -4.00 7.83 3.10
C GLY A 108 -4.29 6.80 2.00
N THR A 109 -5.38 6.99 1.25
CA THR A 109 -5.77 6.09 0.15
C THR A 109 -6.09 6.86 -1.11
N LEU A 110 -5.88 6.21 -2.25
CA LEU A 110 -6.29 6.70 -3.56
C LEU A 110 -6.80 5.53 -4.40
N ALA A 111 -8.03 5.61 -4.87
CA ALA A 111 -8.62 4.63 -5.79
C ALA A 111 -8.52 5.13 -7.23
N VAL A 112 -7.91 4.35 -8.11
CA VAL A 112 -7.74 4.69 -9.52
C VAL A 112 -8.44 3.64 -10.38
N PRO A 113 -9.56 3.99 -11.05
CA PRO A 113 -10.19 3.07 -11.97
C PRO A 113 -9.37 2.95 -13.26
N VAL A 114 -9.23 1.72 -13.76
CA VAL A 114 -8.56 1.42 -15.02
C VAL A 114 -9.57 0.72 -15.92
N SER A 115 -9.84 1.30 -17.09
CA SER A 115 -10.82 0.74 -18.01
C SER A 115 -10.29 -0.51 -18.72
N SER A 116 -11.18 -1.44 -19.05
CA SER A 116 -10.83 -2.63 -19.81
C SER A 116 -10.29 -2.28 -21.21
N SER A 117 -10.76 -1.19 -21.81
CA SER A 117 -10.23 -0.72 -23.10
C SER A 117 -8.78 -0.22 -22.98
N GLN A 118 -8.43 0.43 -21.89
CA GLN A 118 -7.04 0.83 -21.62
C GLN A 118 -6.15 -0.41 -21.41
N LEU A 119 -6.61 -1.41 -20.68
CA LEU A 119 -5.88 -2.66 -20.47
C LEU A 119 -5.69 -3.45 -21.76
N ALA A 120 -6.67 -3.45 -22.65
CA ALA A 120 -6.58 -4.12 -23.96
C ALA A 120 -5.53 -3.48 -24.88
N LEU A 121 -5.22 -2.18 -24.68
CA LEU A 121 -4.21 -1.45 -25.44
C LEU A 121 -2.82 -1.49 -24.79
N ALA A 122 -2.71 -1.99 -23.55
CA ALA A 122 -1.44 -2.08 -22.85
C ALA A 122 -0.51 -3.10 -23.52
N PRO A 123 0.81 -2.83 -23.55
CA PRO A 123 1.77 -3.82 -24.02
C PRO A 123 1.68 -5.09 -23.18
N GLN A 124 1.67 -6.24 -23.86
CA GLN A 124 1.73 -7.52 -23.16
C GLN A 124 3.17 -7.79 -22.71
N PRO A 125 3.36 -8.35 -21.51
CA PRO A 125 4.68 -8.70 -21.02
C PRO A 125 5.34 -9.83 -21.81
#